data_161b683aae0807b78ceae2ec2ce83d48
#
_entry.id   161b683aae0807b78ceae2ec2ce83d48
#
_cell.length_a   1.000
_cell.length_b   1.000
_cell.length_c   1.000
_cell.angle_alpha   90.00
_cell.angle_beta   90.00
_cell.angle_gamma   90.00
#
_symmetry.space_group_name_H-M   'P 1'
#
loop_
_entity.id
_entity.type
_entity.pdbx_description
1 polymer ?
#
loop_
_entity_poly.entity_id
_entity_poly.type
_entity_poly.pdbx_seq_one_letter_code
_entity_poly.pdbx_strand_id
1 'polypeptide(L)'
;FHNPIAGPFVLGISSGAKMTVCVAMLALLSRGKTTSSAILIAAAFVGAMVSMGFVLLISQRVKRMSLLVVCGVMIGYICSAVTDIVVAFAQDSNIVNLHNWSMGSFSGMTWGNVRAAALVVLPALAAAFCLSKPMAAYQMGEAYARSVGINVKAFSRLLVLLSSLLAACVTAFAGPISFVGIAVPHPVSYTHLRA
;
A
#
# COMPACT_ATOMS: atom_id res chain seq x y z
N PHE A 1 2.67 -1.61 -18.45
CA PHE A 1 2.46 -2.63 -17.43
C PHE A 1 2.60 -4.05 -18.00
N HIS A 2 3.84 -4.48 -18.24
CA HIS A 2 4.12 -5.83 -18.75
C HIS A 2 4.41 -6.87 -17.65
N ASN A 3 4.13 -6.54 -16.38
CA ASN A 3 4.33 -7.46 -15.27
C ASN A 3 3.06 -7.54 -14.39
N PRO A 4 2.25 -8.60 -14.52
CA PRO A 4 1.01 -8.78 -13.76
C PRO A 4 1.23 -9.03 -12.25
N ILE A 5 2.46 -9.30 -11.82
CA ILE A 5 2.80 -9.68 -10.44
C ILE A 5 3.20 -8.46 -9.58
N ALA A 6 3.53 -7.33 -10.20
CA ALA A 6 3.98 -6.13 -9.49
C ALA A 6 2.81 -5.30 -8.95
N GLY A 7 2.15 -5.78 -7.91
CA GLY A 7 1.17 -5.00 -7.15
C GLY A 7 1.85 -3.94 -6.25
N PRO A 8 1.11 -2.91 -5.78
CA PRO A 8 1.64 -1.87 -4.90
C PRO A 8 2.15 -2.41 -3.56
N PHE A 9 1.72 -3.59 -3.15
CA PHE A 9 2.20 -4.31 -1.97
C PHE A 9 3.72 -4.57 -2.02
N VAL A 10 4.24 -4.96 -3.19
CA VAL A 10 5.67 -5.27 -3.40
C VAL A 10 6.55 -4.02 -3.23
N LEU A 11 5.96 -2.83 -3.30
CA LEU A 11 6.67 -1.55 -3.14
C LEU A 11 6.95 -1.16 -1.68
N GLY A 12 6.81 -2.09 -0.72
CA GLY A 12 7.16 -1.87 0.68
C GLY A 12 6.12 -1.07 1.49
N ILE A 13 4.93 -0.81 0.93
CA ILE A 13 3.85 -0.04 1.58
C ILE A 13 3.43 -0.70 2.88
N SER A 14 3.20 -2.00 2.87
CA SER A 14 2.77 -2.77 4.05
C SER A 14 3.84 -2.86 5.13
N SER A 15 5.11 -2.99 4.74
CA SER A 15 6.23 -3.00 5.68
C SER A 15 6.41 -1.65 6.37
N GLY A 16 6.23 -0.54 5.64
CA GLY A 16 6.23 0.80 6.20
C GLY A 16 5.06 1.04 7.17
N ALA A 17 3.86 0.58 6.83
CA ALA A 17 2.70 0.62 7.72
C ALA A 17 2.97 -0.17 9.01
N LYS A 18 3.49 -1.40 8.91
CA LYS A 18 3.82 -2.25 10.05
C LYS A 18 4.87 -1.60 10.95
N MET A 19 5.93 -1.03 10.38
CA MET A 19 6.97 -0.34 11.12
C MET A 19 6.40 0.83 11.95
N THR A 20 5.59 1.69 11.36
CA THR A 20 5.01 2.85 12.07
C THR A 20 3.99 2.44 13.11
N VAL A 21 3.19 1.39 12.88
CA VAL A 21 2.28 0.83 13.89
C VAL A 21 3.08 0.29 15.08
N CYS A 22 4.16 -0.44 14.82
CA CYS A 22 5.04 -0.98 15.87
C CYS A 22 5.66 0.14 16.72
N VAL A 23 6.21 1.17 16.08
CA VAL A 23 6.78 2.33 16.77
C VAL A 23 5.70 3.10 17.54
N ALA A 24 4.51 3.28 16.99
CA ALA A 24 3.41 3.96 17.67
C ALA A 24 2.91 3.17 18.89
N MET A 25 2.79 1.85 18.77
CA MET A 25 2.44 0.98 19.91
C MET A 25 3.46 1.15 21.04
N LEU A 26 4.76 1.03 20.75
CA LEU A 26 5.79 1.16 21.76
C LEU A 26 5.81 2.54 22.40
N ALA A 27 5.70 3.61 21.60
CA ALA A 27 5.70 4.99 22.10
C ALA A 27 4.48 5.35 22.96
N LEU A 28 3.31 4.75 22.70
CA LEU A 28 2.11 4.97 23.50
C LEU A 28 2.15 4.19 24.83
N LEU A 29 2.63 2.95 24.78
CA LEU A 29 2.72 2.08 25.93
C LEU A 29 3.80 2.54 26.93
N SER A 30 4.93 3.05 26.42
CA SER A 30 5.95 3.68 27.27
C SER A 30 5.43 4.92 28.04
N ARG A 31 4.33 5.51 27.55
CA ARG A 31 3.62 6.64 28.21
C ARG A 31 2.43 6.21 29.04
N GLY A 32 2.21 4.91 29.25
CA GLY A 32 1.09 4.37 30.01
C GLY A 32 -0.30 4.62 29.38
N LYS A 33 -0.36 4.91 28.07
CA LYS A 33 -1.61 5.14 27.35
C LYS A 33 -2.08 3.88 26.64
N THR A 34 -3.37 3.60 26.70
CA THR A 34 -3.99 2.52 25.93
C THR A 34 -3.97 2.87 24.43
N THR A 35 -3.63 1.91 23.59
CA THR A 35 -3.62 2.09 22.13
C THR A 35 -5.05 2.16 21.61
N SER A 36 -5.45 3.34 21.13
CA SER A 36 -6.72 3.49 20.40
C SER A 36 -6.56 2.96 18.96
N SER A 37 -7.56 2.26 18.46
CA SER A 37 -7.61 1.78 17.07
C SER A 37 -7.40 2.90 16.05
N ALA A 38 -7.96 4.08 16.30
CA ALA A 38 -7.80 5.24 15.42
C ALA A 38 -6.35 5.71 15.28
N ILE A 39 -5.57 5.66 16.37
CA ILE A 39 -4.14 6.05 16.35
C ILE A 39 -3.33 5.03 15.54
N LEU A 40 -3.62 3.73 15.69
CA LEU A 40 -2.94 2.69 14.93
C LEU A 40 -3.24 2.79 13.43
N ILE A 41 -4.49 3.06 13.07
CA ILE A 41 -4.90 3.31 11.68
C ILE A 41 -4.17 4.52 11.11
N ALA A 42 -4.14 5.63 11.84
CA ALA A 42 -3.42 6.83 11.40
C ALA A 42 -1.91 6.57 11.25
N ALA A 43 -1.29 5.87 12.20
CA ALA A 43 0.12 5.48 12.12
C ALA A 43 0.41 4.59 10.91
N ALA A 44 -0.43 3.57 10.67
CA ALA A 44 -0.31 2.69 9.51
C ALA A 44 -0.41 3.47 8.20
N PHE A 45 -1.39 4.37 8.10
CA PHE A 45 -1.59 5.21 6.92
C PHE A 45 -0.38 6.11 6.64
N VAL A 46 0.12 6.81 7.68
CA VAL A 46 1.30 7.66 7.56
C VAL A 46 2.53 6.84 7.13
N GLY A 47 2.77 5.68 7.74
CA GLY A 47 3.89 4.82 7.38
C GLY A 47 3.83 4.31 5.94
N ALA A 48 2.65 3.91 5.50
CA ALA A 48 2.42 3.51 4.12
C ALA A 48 2.69 4.65 3.14
N MET A 49 2.22 5.87 3.44
CA MET A 49 2.43 7.06 2.62
C MET A 49 3.90 7.50 2.59
N VAL A 50 4.61 7.41 3.72
CA VAL A 50 6.05 7.72 3.79
C VAL A 50 6.86 6.74 2.94
N SER A 51 6.63 5.43 3.09
CA SER A 51 7.29 4.41 2.27
C SER A 51 7.05 4.64 0.79
N MET A 52 5.83 4.97 0.41
CA MET A 52 5.49 5.27 -0.96
C MET A 52 6.13 6.56 -1.46
N GLY A 53 6.21 7.59 -0.61
CA GLY A 53 6.93 8.83 -0.91
C GLY A 53 8.40 8.56 -1.29
N PHE A 54 9.08 7.67 -0.55
CA PHE A 54 10.44 7.23 -0.88
C PHE A 54 10.52 6.53 -2.23
N VAL A 55 9.60 5.60 -2.51
CA VAL A 55 9.54 4.90 -3.80
C VAL A 55 9.32 5.89 -4.95
N LEU A 56 8.44 6.89 -4.77
CA LEU A 56 8.20 7.93 -5.77
C LEU A 56 9.41 8.81 -5.99
N LEU A 57 10.13 9.20 -4.94
CA LEU A 57 11.36 9.98 -5.06
C LEU A 57 12.44 9.22 -5.84
N ILE A 58 12.61 7.93 -5.56
CA ILE A 58 13.55 7.07 -6.27
C ILE A 58 13.10 6.89 -7.73
N SER A 59 11.79 6.73 -7.97
CA SER A 59 11.24 6.53 -9.33
C SER A 59 11.52 7.69 -10.28
N GLN A 60 11.70 8.90 -9.75
CA GLN A 60 12.05 10.07 -10.57
C GLN A 60 13.48 9.98 -11.12
N ARG A 61 14.38 9.25 -10.46
CA ARG A 61 15.79 9.07 -10.85
C ARG A 61 16.06 7.77 -11.59
N VAL A 62 15.18 6.79 -11.46
CA VAL A 62 15.31 5.44 -12.02
C VAL A 62 14.45 5.31 -13.28
N LYS A 63 15.09 5.02 -14.41
CA LYS A 63 14.39 4.86 -15.71
C LYS A 63 13.85 3.45 -15.96
N ARG A 64 14.32 2.44 -15.20
CA ARG A 64 13.95 1.03 -15.40
C ARG A 64 12.96 0.58 -14.34
N MET A 65 11.82 0.02 -14.76
CA MET A 65 10.77 -0.47 -13.88
C MET A 65 11.25 -1.58 -12.93
N SER A 66 12.14 -2.45 -13.39
CA SER A 66 12.73 -3.50 -12.56
C SER A 66 13.51 -2.94 -11.36
N LEU A 67 14.26 -1.86 -11.55
CA LEU A 67 14.97 -1.19 -10.46
C LEU A 67 14.02 -0.57 -9.43
N LEU A 68 12.86 -0.07 -9.87
CA LEU A 68 11.86 0.47 -8.97
C LEU A 68 11.30 -0.60 -8.03
N VAL A 69 11.02 -1.79 -8.56
CA VAL A 69 10.57 -2.94 -7.76
C VAL A 69 11.64 -3.36 -6.77
N VAL A 70 12.90 -3.45 -7.20
CA VAL A 70 14.04 -3.78 -6.30
C VAL A 70 14.17 -2.74 -5.18
N CYS A 71 14.08 -1.45 -5.49
CA CYS A 71 14.10 -0.39 -4.48
C CYS A 71 12.94 -0.52 -3.48
N GLY A 72 11.73 -0.83 -3.97
CA GLY A 72 10.57 -1.07 -3.10
C GLY A 72 10.78 -2.23 -2.14
N VAL A 73 11.30 -3.34 -2.65
CA VAL A 73 11.64 -4.52 -1.83
C VAL A 73 12.73 -4.17 -0.79
N MET A 74 13.77 -3.43 -1.19
CA MET A 74 14.82 -2.98 -0.26
C MET A 74 14.28 -2.09 0.86
N ILE A 75 13.39 -1.14 0.54
CA ILE A 75 12.70 -0.32 1.54
C ILE A 75 11.87 -1.23 2.47
N GLY A 76 11.20 -2.23 1.93
CA GLY A 76 10.46 -3.23 2.70
C GLY A 76 11.35 -3.95 3.71
N TYR A 77 12.53 -4.41 3.30
CA TYR A 77 13.49 -5.06 4.19
C TYR A 77 14.03 -4.12 5.27
N ILE A 78 14.34 -2.86 4.92
CA ILE A 78 14.77 -1.86 5.91
C ILE A 78 13.68 -1.63 6.96
N CYS A 79 12.42 -1.45 6.53
CA CYS A 79 11.29 -1.30 7.45
C CYS A 79 11.10 -2.53 8.33
N SER A 80 11.26 -3.75 7.78
CA SER A 80 11.17 -4.99 8.55
C SER A 80 12.30 -5.09 9.58
N ALA A 81 13.53 -4.80 9.19
CA ALA A 81 14.67 -4.82 10.13
C ALA A 81 14.47 -3.84 11.31
N VAL A 82 13.97 -2.63 11.04
CA VAL A 82 13.62 -1.68 12.11
C VAL A 82 12.50 -2.23 12.99
N THR A 83 11.48 -2.86 12.40
CA THR A 83 10.38 -3.49 13.14
C THR A 83 10.91 -4.60 14.05
N ASP A 84 11.79 -5.46 13.55
CA ASP A 84 12.36 -6.57 14.31
C ASP A 84 13.21 -6.08 15.50
N ILE A 85 13.99 -5.00 15.30
CA ILE A 85 14.71 -4.35 16.40
C ILE A 85 13.74 -3.82 17.46
N VAL A 86 12.67 -3.12 17.05
CA VAL A 86 11.67 -2.57 17.98
C VAL A 86 10.95 -3.68 18.74
N VAL A 87 10.61 -4.78 18.06
CA VAL A 87 9.98 -5.96 18.66
C VAL A 87 10.89 -6.64 19.67
N ALA A 88 12.21 -6.69 19.42
CA ALA A 88 13.16 -7.28 20.36
C ALA A 88 13.20 -6.58 21.74
N PHE A 89 12.79 -5.31 21.81
CA PHE A 89 12.68 -4.54 23.05
C PHE A 89 11.24 -4.41 23.56
N ALA A 90 10.25 -5.01 22.89
CA ALA A 90 8.84 -4.91 23.24
C ALA A 90 8.45 -5.97 24.27
N GLN A 91 7.38 -5.69 25.07
CA GLN A 91 6.77 -6.68 25.96
C GLN A 91 5.94 -7.69 25.16
N ASP A 92 5.82 -8.92 25.68
CA ASP A 92 5.14 -10.04 24.99
C ASP A 92 3.70 -9.72 24.55
N SER A 93 2.94 -8.99 25.37
CA SER A 93 1.57 -8.57 25.02
C SER A 93 1.50 -7.69 23.79
N ASN A 94 2.53 -6.87 23.54
CA ASN A 94 2.62 -5.98 22.41
C ASN A 94 3.01 -6.72 21.14
N ILE A 95 3.85 -7.73 21.28
CA ILE A 95 4.24 -8.63 20.17
C ILE A 95 3.00 -9.39 19.67
N VAL A 96 2.17 -9.92 20.58
CA VAL A 96 0.92 -10.60 20.20
C VAL A 96 -0.04 -9.66 19.50
N ASN A 97 -0.23 -8.43 19.99
CA ASN A 97 -1.11 -7.45 19.38
C ASN A 97 -0.61 -7.03 17.97
N LEU A 98 0.69 -6.81 17.81
CA LEU A 98 1.29 -6.49 16.52
C LEU A 98 1.16 -7.67 15.55
N HIS A 99 1.37 -8.89 16.03
CA HIS A 99 1.23 -10.10 15.23
C HIS A 99 -0.22 -10.26 14.73
N ASN A 100 -1.21 -10.14 15.62
CA ASN A 100 -2.62 -10.21 15.26
C ASN A 100 -3.02 -9.14 14.25
N TRP A 101 -2.54 -7.90 14.43
CA TRP A 101 -2.77 -6.84 13.44
C TRP A 101 -2.09 -7.17 12.10
N SER A 102 -0.89 -7.74 12.11
CA SER A 102 -0.13 -8.05 10.90
C SER A 102 -0.69 -9.22 10.08
N MET A 103 -1.54 -10.05 10.67
CA MET A 103 -2.28 -11.09 9.92
C MET A 103 -3.32 -10.51 8.97
N GLY A 104 -3.79 -9.31 9.24
CA GLY A 104 -4.86 -8.65 8.49
C GLY A 104 -6.23 -9.28 8.75
N SER A 105 -7.22 -8.46 9.08
CA SER A 105 -8.58 -8.93 9.32
C SER A 105 -9.59 -7.80 9.15
N PHE A 106 -10.74 -8.12 8.56
CA PHE A 106 -11.89 -7.22 8.50
C PHE A 106 -12.84 -7.37 9.70
N SER A 107 -12.65 -8.39 10.56
CA SER A 107 -13.59 -8.71 11.64
C SER A 107 -13.66 -7.64 12.73
N GLY A 108 -12.63 -6.81 12.88
CA GLY A 108 -12.59 -5.70 13.85
C GLY A 108 -13.08 -4.36 13.31
N MET A 109 -13.63 -4.30 12.10
CA MET A 109 -14.06 -3.04 11.50
C MET A 109 -15.38 -2.54 12.10
N THR A 110 -15.36 -1.29 12.55
CA THR A 110 -16.55 -0.56 13.01
C THR A 110 -17.14 0.28 11.89
N TRP A 111 -18.42 0.66 12.00
CA TRP A 111 -19.06 1.58 11.04
C TRP A 111 -18.35 2.95 10.93
N GLY A 112 -17.68 3.40 12.02
CA GLY A 112 -16.83 4.59 11.99
C GLY A 112 -15.62 4.40 11.06
N ASN A 113 -14.95 3.24 11.16
CA ASN A 113 -13.82 2.89 10.29
C ASN A 113 -14.26 2.78 8.82
N VAL A 114 -15.42 2.18 8.55
CA VAL A 114 -15.97 2.06 7.20
C VAL A 114 -16.24 3.44 6.58
N ARG A 115 -16.84 4.38 7.36
CA ARG A 115 -17.08 5.75 6.87
C ARG A 115 -15.77 6.48 6.60
N ALA A 116 -14.78 6.36 7.48
CA ALA A 116 -13.47 6.99 7.29
C ALA A 116 -12.74 6.41 6.06
N ALA A 117 -12.77 5.09 5.87
CA ALA A 117 -12.22 4.45 4.68
C ALA A 117 -12.96 4.89 3.41
N ALA A 118 -14.29 4.94 3.43
CA ALA A 118 -15.10 5.37 2.29
C ALA A 118 -14.79 6.80 1.86
N LEU A 119 -14.56 7.73 2.79
CA LEU A 119 -14.16 9.11 2.50
C LEU A 119 -12.86 9.23 1.71
N VAL A 120 -11.96 8.25 1.83
CA VAL A 120 -10.69 8.22 1.08
C VAL A 120 -10.85 7.39 -0.20
N VAL A 121 -11.48 6.23 -0.09
CA VAL A 121 -11.58 5.26 -1.20
C VAL A 121 -12.49 5.75 -2.31
N LEU A 122 -13.66 6.32 -1.99
CA LEU A 122 -14.62 6.74 -3.03
C LEU A 122 -14.08 7.87 -3.91
N PRO A 123 -13.47 8.96 -3.38
CA PRO A 123 -12.85 9.98 -4.23
C PRO A 123 -11.66 9.44 -5.04
N ALA A 124 -10.86 8.53 -4.46
CA ALA A 124 -9.74 7.91 -5.17
C ALA A 124 -10.21 7.02 -6.32
N LEU A 125 -11.31 6.26 -6.13
CA LEU A 125 -11.93 5.47 -7.20
C LEU A 125 -12.54 6.36 -8.28
N ALA A 126 -13.21 7.46 -7.91
CA ALA A 126 -13.74 8.42 -8.87
C ALA A 126 -12.60 9.05 -9.71
N ALA A 127 -11.49 9.43 -9.07
CA ALA A 127 -10.31 9.92 -9.77
C ALA A 127 -9.71 8.86 -10.70
N ALA A 128 -9.60 7.60 -10.26
CA ALA A 128 -9.14 6.50 -11.09
C ALA A 128 -10.06 6.25 -12.30
N PHE A 129 -11.37 6.37 -12.11
CA PHE A 129 -12.35 6.27 -13.21
C PHE A 129 -12.17 7.39 -14.24
N CYS A 130 -11.94 8.63 -13.81
CA CYS A 130 -11.64 9.75 -14.71
C CYS A 130 -10.35 9.52 -15.51
N LEU A 131 -9.41 8.72 -15.00
CA LEU A 131 -8.16 8.36 -15.67
C LEU A 131 -8.29 7.14 -16.61
N SER A 132 -9.47 6.54 -16.75
CA SER A 132 -9.68 5.35 -17.57
C SER A 132 -9.28 5.55 -19.04
N LYS A 133 -9.63 6.69 -19.65
CA LYS A 133 -9.25 7.02 -21.03
C LYS A 133 -7.74 7.18 -21.22
N PRO A 134 -7.03 8.01 -20.41
CA PRO A 134 -5.57 8.06 -20.44
C PRO A 134 -4.91 6.70 -20.21
N MET A 135 -5.50 5.85 -19.34
CA MET A 135 -4.98 4.51 -19.07
C MET A 135 -5.06 3.59 -20.28
N ALA A 136 -6.18 3.61 -21.01
CA ALA A 136 -6.35 2.85 -22.24
C ALA A 136 -5.33 3.27 -23.32
N ALA A 137 -5.12 4.57 -23.50
CA ALA A 137 -4.11 5.09 -24.43
C ALA A 137 -2.68 4.69 -24.00
N TYR A 138 -2.38 4.67 -22.71
CA TYR A 138 -1.08 4.26 -22.18
C TYR A 138 -0.82 2.75 -22.38
N GLN A 139 -1.85 1.91 -22.36
CA GLN A 139 -1.75 0.46 -22.64
C GLN A 139 -1.35 0.18 -24.08
N MET A 140 -1.69 1.06 -25.04
CA MET A 140 -1.27 0.97 -26.43
C MET A 140 0.20 1.35 -26.65
N GLY A 141 0.88 1.83 -25.62
CA GLY A 141 2.28 2.20 -25.63
C GLY A 141 2.53 3.66 -25.31
N GLU A 142 3.70 3.93 -24.73
CA GLU A 142 4.09 5.26 -24.28
C GLU A 142 4.18 6.26 -25.42
N ALA A 143 4.64 5.81 -26.59
CA ALA A 143 4.73 6.65 -27.80
C ALA A 143 3.33 7.08 -28.28
N TYR A 144 2.37 6.15 -28.28
CA TYR A 144 0.99 6.43 -28.63
C TYR A 144 0.33 7.41 -27.64
N ALA A 145 0.51 7.18 -26.33
CA ALA A 145 -0.02 8.08 -25.31
C ALA A 145 0.50 9.52 -25.46
N ARG A 146 1.77 9.69 -25.83
CA ARG A 146 2.37 10.99 -26.12
C ARG A 146 1.80 11.65 -27.36
N SER A 147 1.55 10.88 -28.44
CA SER A 147 1.00 11.42 -29.69
C SER A 147 -0.43 11.94 -29.52
N VAL A 148 -1.19 11.36 -28.59
CA VAL A 148 -2.56 11.80 -28.20
C VAL A 148 -2.53 12.96 -27.19
N GLY A 149 -1.34 13.47 -26.84
CA GLY A 149 -1.19 14.64 -25.97
C GLY A 149 -1.17 14.33 -24.47
N ILE A 150 -1.02 13.06 -24.06
CA ILE A 150 -0.96 12.68 -22.65
C ILE A 150 0.44 12.94 -22.09
N ASN A 151 0.53 13.71 -21.02
CA ASN A 151 1.77 13.85 -20.28
C ASN A 151 2.06 12.57 -19.46
N VAL A 152 2.79 11.64 -20.09
CA VAL A 152 3.09 10.30 -19.54
C VAL A 152 3.73 10.37 -18.16
N LYS A 153 4.63 11.34 -17.90
CA LYS A 153 5.30 11.47 -16.61
C LYS A 153 4.33 11.89 -15.50
N ALA A 154 3.43 12.83 -15.77
CA ALA A 154 2.43 13.27 -14.81
C ALA A 154 1.39 12.19 -14.59
N PHE A 155 0.94 11.54 -15.64
CA PHE A 155 -0.02 10.43 -15.61
C PHE A 155 0.50 9.25 -14.79
N SER A 156 1.73 8.79 -15.04
CA SER A 156 2.33 7.69 -14.30
C SER A 156 2.49 8.00 -12.81
N ARG A 157 2.92 9.22 -12.45
CA ARG A 157 2.98 9.66 -11.05
C ARG A 157 1.61 9.65 -10.37
N LEU A 158 0.59 10.14 -11.06
CA LEU A 158 -0.77 10.18 -10.53
C LEU A 158 -1.35 8.78 -10.32
N LEU A 159 -1.13 7.84 -11.26
CA LEU A 159 -1.52 6.44 -11.09
C LEU A 159 -0.85 5.80 -9.89
N VAL A 160 0.45 6.00 -9.73
CA VAL A 160 1.20 5.45 -8.61
C VAL A 160 0.70 6.05 -7.30
N LEU A 161 0.43 7.35 -7.22
CA LEU A 161 -0.16 8.00 -6.05
C LEU A 161 -1.53 7.44 -5.69
N LEU A 162 -2.44 7.29 -6.68
CA LEU A 162 -3.77 6.76 -6.44
C LEU A 162 -3.74 5.30 -5.97
N SER A 163 -2.94 4.46 -6.64
CA SER A 163 -2.81 3.06 -6.24
C SER A 163 -2.22 2.91 -4.85
N SER A 164 -1.27 3.77 -4.48
CA SER A 164 -0.65 3.78 -3.15
C SER A 164 -1.60 4.27 -2.08
N LEU A 165 -2.37 5.31 -2.38
CA LEU A 165 -3.38 5.83 -1.46
C LEU A 165 -4.43 4.77 -1.14
N LEU A 166 -4.91 4.04 -2.16
CA LEU A 166 -5.85 2.94 -1.99
C LEU A 166 -5.23 1.80 -1.19
N ALA A 167 -4.01 1.38 -1.53
CA ALA A 167 -3.30 0.32 -0.81
C ALA A 167 -3.00 0.72 0.64
N ALA A 168 -2.57 1.96 0.90
CA ALA A 168 -2.32 2.48 2.24
C ALA A 168 -3.60 2.52 3.07
N CYS A 169 -4.73 2.92 2.47
CA CYS A 169 -6.02 2.94 3.14
C CYS A 169 -6.44 1.52 3.55
N VAL A 170 -6.41 0.55 2.63
CA VAL A 170 -6.76 -0.84 2.94
C VAL A 170 -5.84 -1.41 4.03
N THR A 171 -4.52 -1.20 3.90
CA THR A 171 -3.54 -1.69 4.88
C THR A 171 -3.75 -1.05 6.25
N ALA A 172 -4.10 0.23 6.32
CA ALA A 172 -4.33 0.92 7.59
C ALA A 172 -5.53 0.37 8.36
N PHE A 173 -6.63 0.06 7.67
CA PHE A 173 -7.87 -0.40 8.30
C PHE A 173 -7.93 -1.91 8.51
N ALA A 174 -7.49 -2.69 7.54
CA ALA A 174 -7.61 -4.15 7.53
C ALA A 174 -6.28 -4.88 7.85
N GLY A 175 -5.19 -4.15 8.03
CA GLY A 175 -3.84 -4.71 8.11
C GLY A 175 -3.27 -5.08 6.73
N PRO A 176 -2.04 -5.62 6.69
CA PRO A 176 -1.36 -5.97 5.44
C PRO A 176 -1.94 -7.24 4.80
N ILE A 177 -3.05 -7.10 4.08
CA ILE A 177 -3.64 -8.20 3.31
C ILE A 177 -2.89 -8.32 1.99
N SER A 178 -1.96 -9.29 1.94
CA SER A 178 -1.16 -9.58 0.76
C SER A 178 -1.85 -10.58 -0.17
N PHE A 179 -1.46 -10.59 -1.42
CA PHE A 179 -1.84 -11.58 -2.43
C PHE A 179 -3.29 -11.59 -2.92
N VAL A 180 -4.27 -10.94 -2.28
CA VAL A 180 -5.66 -10.94 -2.75
C VAL A 180 -5.75 -10.42 -4.19
N GLY A 181 -5.04 -9.33 -4.52
CA GLY A 181 -5.03 -8.76 -5.86
C GLY A 181 -4.34 -9.63 -6.93
N ILE A 182 -3.56 -10.62 -6.52
CA ILE A 182 -2.88 -11.57 -7.42
C ILE A 182 -3.64 -12.90 -7.45
N ALA A 183 -4.01 -13.41 -6.28
CA ALA A 183 -4.65 -14.72 -6.15
C ALA A 183 -6.06 -14.76 -6.76
N VAL A 184 -6.87 -13.71 -6.57
CA VAL A 184 -8.26 -13.69 -7.03
C VAL A 184 -8.39 -13.66 -8.57
N PRO A 185 -7.66 -12.81 -9.33
CA PRO A 185 -7.78 -12.77 -10.78
C PRO A 185 -7.33 -14.06 -11.47
N HIS A 186 -6.34 -14.76 -10.92
CA HIS A 186 -5.83 -15.99 -11.53
C HIS A 186 -6.85 -17.15 -11.56
N PRO A 187 -7.44 -17.58 -10.44
CA PRO A 187 -8.50 -18.60 -10.46
C PRO A 187 -9.69 -18.24 -11.33
N VAL A 188 -10.13 -16.96 -11.27
CA VAL A 188 -11.26 -16.47 -12.08
C VAL A 188 -10.97 -16.56 -13.57
N SER A 189 -9.75 -16.21 -14.00
CA SER A 189 -9.32 -16.37 -15.39
C SER A 189 -9.32 -17.82 -15.83
N TYR A 190 -8.89 -18.75 -14.99
CA TYR A 190 -8.89 -20.19 -15.32
C TYR A 190 -10.28 -20.82 -15.36
N THR A 191 -11.23 -20.33 -14.56
CA THR A 191 -12.59 -20.87 -14.50
C THR A 191 -13.52 -20.31 -15.57
N HIS A 192 -13.34 -19.04 -15.98
CA HIS A 192 -14.22 -18.39 -16.95
C HIS A 192 -13.71 -18.30 -18.38
N LEU A 193 -12.40 -18.49 -18.64
CA LEU A 193 -11.83 -18.46 -19.98
C LEU A 193 -11.65 -19.85 -20.59
N ARG A 194 -12.05 -20.91 -19.91
CA ARG A 194 -12.01 -22.30 -20.37
C ARG A 194 -13.41 -22.91 -20.61
N ALA A 195 -14.45 -22.08 -20.64
CA ALA A 195 -15.80 -22.47 -21.01
C ALA A 195 -16.10 -22.04 -22.45
#